data_baf4914449c174abbe7b2f3ccd90dc1a
#
_entry.id   baf4914449c174abbe7b2f3ccd90dc1a
#
_cell.length_a   1.000
_cell.length_b   1.000
_cell.length_c   1.000
_cell.angle_alpha   90.00
_cell.angle_beta   90.00
_cell.angle_gamma   90.00
#
_symmetry.space_group_name_H-M   'P 1'
#
loop_
_entity.id
_entity.type
_entity.pdbx_description
1 polymer ?
#
loop_
_entity_poly.entity_id
_entity_poly.type
_entity_poly.pdbx_seq_one_letter_code
_entity_poly.pdbx_strand_id
1 'polypeptide(L)'
;KFNNSVTRLTFGGSFVSVYEQSSPKYITLNDQMYKMLIPENVGAMAARFDFSHKAFFLSGEYAYKGQDPNAVNGYIYKPGNALLLKASYSVKGLGISLEAKRIDNMSFKSKRSETGNMLNVNYLPAITRQHAYSLMAMYPYATQVNGEMGIQADIMYKIKKNTLLYRIIKRDRIMV
;
A
#
# COMPACT_ATOMS: atom_id res chain seq x y z
N LYS A 1 8.13 20.42 9.67
CA LYS A 1 9.17 20.29 8.66
C LYS A 1 10.48 20.82 9.24
N PHE A 2 11.44 19.94 9.44
CA PHE A 2 12.78 20.29 9.91
C PHE A 2 13.73 20.26 8.72
N ASN A 3 14.41 21.32 8.43
CA ASN A 3 15.32 21.45 7.31
C ASN A 3 16.60 22.15 7.75
N ASN A 4 17.70 21.47 7.49
CA ASN A 4 19.04 22.03 7.58
C ASN A 4 19.69 21.72 6.21
N SER A 5 20.71 22.42 5.78
CA SER A 5 21.32 22.29 4.45
C SER A 5 21.71 20.86 4.01
N VAL A 6 21.82 19.93 4.94
CA VAL A 6 22.24 18.54 4.74
C VAL A 6 21.16 17.51 5.09
N THR A 7 20.23 17.87 5.99
CA THR A 7 19.22 16.98 6.53
C THR A 7 17.83 17.58 6.40
N ARG A 8 16.90 16.83 5.89
CA ARG A 8 15.48 17.20 5.82
C ARG A 8 14.61 16.09 6.40
N LEU A 9 13.68 16.46 7.26
CA LEU A 9 12.67 15.57 7.82
C LEU A 9 11.29 16.23 7.65
N THR A 10 10.36 15.47 7.09
CA THR A 10 8.98 15.91 6.88
C THR A 10 8.03 14.86 7.44
N PHE A 11 6.99 15.30 8.14
CA PHE A 11 5.88 14.49 8.59
C PHE A 11 4.58 14.96 7.95
N GLY A 12 3.67 14.04 7.70
CA GLY A 12 2.34 14.33 7.22
C GLY A 12 1.33 13.35 7.79
N GLY A 13 0.08 13.76 7.83
CA GLY A 13 -1.05 12.93 8.21
C GLY A 13 -2.24 13.22 7.31
N SER A 14 -3.13 12.25 7.15
CA SER A 14 -4.39 12.39 6.44
C SER A 14 -5.47 11.57 7.14
N PHE A 15 -6.71 12.05 7.02
CA PHE A 15 -7.90 11.38 7.52
C PHE A 15 -8.98 11.44 6.45
N VAL A 16 -9.68 10.32 6.27
CA VAL A 16 -10.83 10.20 5.37
C VAL A 16 -11.93 9.44 6.09
N SER A 17 -13.16 9.88 5.94
CA SER A 17 -14.33 9.20 6.47
C SER A 17 -15.33 8.97 5.34
N VAL A 18 -15.91 7.78 5.29
CA VAL A 18 -16.97 7.42 4.35
C VAL A 18 -18.23 7.12 5.13
N TYR A 19 -19.30 7.80 4.73
CA TYR A 19 -20.64 7.56 5.23
C TYR A 19 -21.46 6.82 4.15
N GLU A 20 -22.06 5.70 4.53
CA GLU A 20 -23.01 4.97 3.69
C GLU A 20 -24.19 4.55 4.55
N GLN A 21 -25.38 4.96 4.18
CA GLN A 21 -26.59 4.55 4.87
C GLN A 21 -26.71 3.03 4.85
N SER A 22 -26.79 2.41 6.03
CA SER A 22 -26.81 0.96 6.13
C SER A 22 -28.15 0.40 5.66
N SER A 23 -28.10 -0.42 4.62
CA SER A 23 -29.22 -1.32 4.31
C SER A 23 -29.09 -2.58 5.14
N PRO A 24 -30.18 -3.06 5.78
CA PRO A 24 -30.13 -4.29 6.56
C PRO A 24 -29.64 -5.45 5.69
N LYS A 25 -28.53 -6.07 6.06
CA LYS A 25 -28.03 -7.27 5.42
C LYS A 25 -28.24 -8.46 6.35
N TYR A 26 -28.77 -9.54 5.82
CA TYR A 26 -29.04 -10.77 6.55
C TYR A 26 -28.07 -11.84 6.07
N ILE A 27 -27.54 -12.63 7.00
CA ILE A 27 -26.75 -13.83 6.72
C ILE A 27 -27.47 -15.02 7.33
N THR A 28 -27.45 -16.15 6.63
CA THR A 28 -27.97 -17.42 7.15
C THR A 28 -26.82 -18.23 7.72
N LEU A 29 -26.91 -18.61 8.99
CA LEU A 29 -25.96 -19.47 9.65
C LEU A 29 -26.75 -20.53 10.43
N ASN A 30 -26.47 -21.82 10.20
CA ASN A 30 -27.19 -22.95 10.82
C ASN A 30 -28.71 -22.83 10.68
N ASP A 31 -29.20 -22.52 9.46
CA ASP A 31 -30.62 -22.32 9.13
C ASP A 31 -31.32 -21.17 9.88
N GLN A 32 -30.57 -20.33 10.59
CA GLN A 32 -31.09 -19.12 11.22
C GLN A 32 -30.61 -17.87 10.49
N MET A 33 -31.51 -16.89 10.32
CA MET A 33 -31.21 -15.60 9.73
C MET A 33 -30.74 -14.61 10.78
N TYR A 34 -29.52 -14.07 10.61
CA TYR A 34 -28.96 -13.04 11.46
C TYR A 34 -28.86 -11.72 10.71
N LYS A 35 -29.29 -10.64 11.36
CA LYS A 35 -29.11 -9.27 10.82
C LYS A 35 -27.71 -8.79 11.12
N MET A 36 -26.97 -8.41 10.09
CA MET A 36 -25.65 -7.76 10.24
C MET A 36 -25.82 -6.29 10.63
N LEU A 37 -25.11 -5.87 11.66
CA LEU A 37 -25.00 -4.46 12.06
C LEU A 37 -23.79 -3.83 11.34
N ILE A 38 -23.99 -3.28 10.15
CA ILE A 38 -22.94 -2.65 9.37
C ILE A 38 -22.77 -1.20 9.85
N PRO A 39 -21.56 -0.75 10.21
CA PRO A 39 -21.34 0.63 10.63
C PRO A 39 -21.62 1.59 9.47
N GLU A 40 -22.40 2.65 9.71
CA GLU A 40 -22.73 3.64 8.68
C GLU A 40 -21.55 4.55 8.33
N ASN A 41 -20.66 4.75 9.29
CA ASN A 41 -19.49 5.61 9.13
C ASN A 41 -18.20 4.85 9.42
N VAL A 42 -17.26 4.88 8.49
CA VAL A 42 -15.94 4.26 8.63
C VAL A 42 -14.86 5.30 8.34
N GLY A 43 -13.97 5.47 9.32
CA GLY A 43 -12.79 6.32 9.19
C GLY A 43 -11.54 5.54 8.79
N ALA A 44 -10.69 6.19 8.02
CA ALA A 44 -9.33 5.75 7.74
C ALA A 44 -8.36 6.91 7.97
N MET A 45 -7.18 6.61 8.52
CA MET A 45 -6.12 7.58 8.79
C MET A 45 -4.79 7.06 8.27
N ALA A 46 -3.92 7.99 7.88
CA ALA A 46 -2.55 7.67 7.52
C ALA A 46 -1.57 8.67 8.12
N ALA A 47 -0.41 8.16 8.51
CA ALA A 47 0.74 8.94 8.90
C ALA A 47 1.91 8.62 7.98
N ARG A 48 2.67 9.63 7.57
CA ARG A 48 3.80 9.50 6.66
C ARG A 48 4.98 10.33 7.13
N PHE A 49 6.18 9.87 6.78
CA PHE A 49 7.40 10.62 6.97
C PHE A 49 8.33 10.50 5.77
N ASP A 50 9.11 11.54 5.53
CA ASP A 50 10.20 11.56 4.58
C ASP A 50 11.45 12.08 5.28
N PHE A 51 12.52 11.31 5.22
CA PHE A 51 13.82 11.66 5.75
C PHE A 51 14.84 11.64 4.62
N SER A 52 15.63 12.68 4.50
CA SER A 52 16.76 12.74 3.58
C SER A 52 18.00 13.29 4.27
N HIS A 53 19.12 12.63 4.07
CA HIS A 53 20.42 13.06 4.56
C HIS A 53 21.49 12.73 3.52
N LYS A 54 22.10 13.77 2.94
CA LYS A 54 23.11 13.62 1.84
C LYS A 54 22.57 12.71 0.72
N ALA A 55 23.22 11.56 0.55
CA ALA A 55 22.91 10.57 -0.47
C ALA A 55 21.81 9.57 -0.07
N PHE A 56 21.34 9.60 1.18
CA PHE A 56 20.37 8.69 1.74
C PHE A 56 18.98 9.31 1.79
N PHE A 57 17.98 8.55 1.37
CA PHE A 57 16.57 8.87 1.48
C PHE A 57 15.80 7.70 2.09
N LEU A 58 14.91 8.00 3.04
CA LEU A 58 14.01 7.05 3.66
C LEU A 58 12.62 7.67 3.74
N SER A 59 11.61 6.97 3.29
CA SER A 59 10.21 7.36 3.48
C SER A 59 9.38 6.19 3.99
N GLY A 60 8.34 6.51 4.73
CA GLY A 60 7.39 5.54 5.22
C GLY A 60 5.99 6.11 5.32
N GLU A 61 5.00 5.26 5.07
CA GLU A 61 3.60 5.56 5.27
C GLU A 61 2.93 4.36 5.95
N TYR A 62 2.19 4.66 7.01
CA TYR A 62 1.33 3.71 7.69
C TYR A 62 -0.10 4.20 7.64
N ALA A 63 -1.00 3.36 7.13
CA ALA A 63 -2.42 3.63 7.08
C ALA A 63 -3.20 2.63 7.93
N TYR A 64 -4.22 3.12 8.61
CA TYR A 64 -5.16 2.33 9.40
C TYR A 64 -6.58 2.67 8.98
N LYS A 65 -7.40 1.64 8.82
CA LYS A 65 -8.84 1.74 8.52
C LYS A 65 -9.63 1.05 9.61
N GLY A 66 -10.71 1.67 10.08
CA GLY A 66 -11.68 1.06 11.00
C GLY A 66 -12.33 -0.19 10.41
N GLN A 67 -13.10 -0.89 11.23
CA GLN A 67 -13.87 -2.07 10.78
C GLN A 67 -14.83 -1.67 9.68
N ASP A 68 -14.70 -2.29 8.52
CA ASP A 68 -15.48 -2.02 7.33
C ASP A 68 -15.87 -3.35 6.65
N PRO A 69 -16.91 -4.02 7.16
CA PRO A 69 -17.44 -5.22 6.51
C PRO A 69 -18.02 -4.86 5.15
N ASN A 70 -17.45 -5.42 4.08
CA ASN A 70 -17.82 -5.13 2.70
C ASN A 70 -17.76 -6.41 1.83
N ALA A 71 -18.27 -6.32 0.61
CA ALA A 71 -18.34 -7.48 -0.29
C ALA A 71 -16.94 -8.04 -0.66
N VAL A 72 -15.91 -7.19 -0.70
CA VAL A 72 -14.54 -7.61 -1.06
C VAL A 72 -13.89 -8.45 0.04
N ASN A 73 -14.15 -8.13 1.31
CA ASN A 73 -13.61 -8.89 2.44
C ASN A 73 -14.58 -9.94 3.02
N GLY A 74 -15.69 -10.24 2.30
CA GLY A 74 -16.68 -11.21 2.76
C GLY A 74 -17.46 -10.77 3.99
N TYR A 75 -17.60 -9.45 4.19
CA TYR A 75 -18.30 -8.84 5.33
C TYR A 75 -17.70 -9.16 6.70
N ILE A 76 -16.38 -9.31 6.77
CA ILE A 76 -15.66 -9.57 8.01
C ILE A 76 -15.48 -8.24 8.79
N TYR A 77 -15.75 -8.28 10.10
CA TYR A 77 -15.52 -7.17 11.03
C TYR A 77 -14.07 -7.14 11.48
N LYS A 78 -13.17 -6.71 10.58
CA LYS A 78 -11.75 -6.60 10.82
C LYS A 78 -11.28 -5.20 10.47
N PRO A 79 -10.43 -4.55 11.30
CA PRO A 79 -9.76 -3.32 10.88
C PRO A 79 -8.77 -3.62 9.75
N GLY A 80 -8.45 -2.60 8.95
CA GLY A 80 -7.43 -2.69 7.91
C GLY A 80 -6.17 -1.95 8.28
N ASN A 81 -5.03 -2.41 7.80
CA ASN A 81 -3.77 -1.70 7.90
C ASN A 81 -2.89 -1.86 6.66
N ALA A 82 -2.09 -0.84 6.37
CA ALA A 82 -1.11 -0.86 5.31
C ALA A 82 0.17 -0.18 5.76
N LEU A 83 1.31 -0.75 5.40
CA LEU A 83 2.64 -0.19 5.60
C LEU A 83 3.38 -0.15 4.26
N LEU A 84 3.92 1.00 3.92
CA LEU A 84 4.82 1.19 2.79
C LEU A 84 6.11 1.82 3.30
N LEU A 85 7.26 1.21 2.98
CA LEU A 85 8.58 1.71 3.31
C LEU A 85 9.42 1.78 2.04
N LYS A 86 10.16 2.87 1.86
CA LYS A 86 11.10 3.08 0.76
C LYS A 86 12.41 3.63 1.29
N ALA A 87 13.51 2.97 0.97
CA ALA A 87 14.84 3.46 1.25
C ALA A 87 15.64 3.56 -0.04
N SER A 88 16.43 4.61 -0.20
CA SER A 88 17.35 4.73 -1.33
C SER A 88 18.66 5.38 -0.92
N TYR A 89 19.72 4.92 -1.58
CA TYR A 89 21.05 5.47 -1.46
C TYR A 89 21.61 5.71 -2.86
N SER A 90 22.03 6.95 -3.15
CA SER A 90 22.49 7.34 -4.49
C SER A 90 23.76 8.17 -4.42
N VAL A 91 24.83 7.64 -4.98
CA VAL A 91 26.10 8.33 -5.16
C VAL A 91 26.60 8.19 -6.60
N LYS A 92 27.66 8.93 -6.97
CA LYS A 92 28.20 8.86 -8.33
C LYS A 92 28.58 7.42 -8.71
N GLY A 93 27.83 6.84 -9.63
CA GLY A 93 28.05 5.49 -10.16
C GLY A 93 27.38 4.35 -9.40
N LEU A 94 26.70 4.60 -8.26
CA LEU A 94 25.97 3.60 -7.51
C LEU A 94 24.61 4.15 -7.06
N GLY A 95 23.55 3.43 -7.41
CA GLY A 95 22.20 3.65 -6.91
C GLY A 95 21.66 2.35 -6.31
N ILE A 96 21.12 2.42 -5.10
CA ILE A 96 20.45 1.32 -4.42
C ILE A 96 19.07 1.82 -4.01
N SER A 97 18.02 1.06 -4.30
CA SER A 97 16.69 1.32 -3.75
C SER A 97 16.08 0.04 -3.19
N LEU A 98 15.40 0.19 -2.08
CA LEU A 98 14.70 -0.87 -1.37
C LEU A 98 13.26 -0.40 -1.10
N GLU A 99 12.29 -1.23 -1.45
CA GLU A 99 10.89 -0.97 -1.16
C GLU A 99 10.28 -2.18 -0.45
N ALA A 100 9.50 -1.93 0.60
CA ALA A 100 8.75 -2.94 1.31
C ALA A 100 7.31 -2.51 1.47
N LYS A 101 6.38 -3.44 1.31
CA LYS A 101 4.94 -3.21 1.41
C LYS A 101 4.28 -4.34 2.19
N ARG A 102 3.36 -3.98 3.07
CA ARG A 102 2.43 -4.91 3.71
C ARG A 102 1.04 -4.29 3.68
N ILE A 103 0.05 -5.07 3.28
CA ILE A 103 -1.36 -4.67 3.24
C ILE A 103 -2.18 -5.78 3.88
N ASP A 104 -3.16 -5.41 4.70
CA ASP A 104 -4.12 -6.30 5.32
C ASP A 104 -5.48 -5.60 5.39
N ASN A 105 -6.51 -6.20 4.79
CA ASN A 105 -7.92 -5.74 4.80
C ASN A 105 -8.12 -4.24 4.46
N MET A 106 -7.46 -3.74 3.42
CA MET A 106 -7.50 -2.32 3.02
C MET A 106 -8.46 -2.01 1.88
N SER A 107 -9.46 -2.87 1.61
CA SER A 107 -10.56 -2.49 0.72
C SER A 107 -11.36 -1.36 1.35
N PHE A 108 -11.39 -0.17 0.73
CA PHE A 108 -12.12 0.99 1.21
C PHE A 108 -12.85 1.66 0.05
N LYS A 109 -14.16 1.54 0.04
CA LYS A 109 -15.03 1.95 -1.06
C LYS A 109 -16.14 2.86 -0.57
N SER A 110 -16.67 3.70 -1.47
CA SER A 110 -17.85 4.50 -1.18
C SER A 110 -19.16 3.69 -1.13
N LYS A 111 -19.16 2.47 -1.72
CA LYS A 111 -20.24 1.48 -1.59
C LYS A 111 -19.67 0.12 -1.21
N ARG A 112 -20.14 -0.44 -0.11
CA ARG A 112 -19.67 -1.72 0.44
C ARG A 112 -20.09 -2.95 -0.35
N SER A 113 -21.17 -2.84 -1.13
CA SER A 113 -21.66 -3.92 -2.00
C SER A 113 -20.82 -4.10 -3.27
N GLU A 114 -19.95 -3.15 -3.59
CA GLU A 114 -19.17 -3.13 -4.83
C GLU A 114 -17.91 -4.00 -4.70
N THR A 115 -17.72 -4.96 -5.62
CA THR A 115 -16.59 -5.89 -5.64
C THR A 115 -15.51 -5.52 -6.64
N GLY A 116 -15.84 -4.75 -7.68
CA GLY A 116 -14.89 -4.34 -8.72
C GLY A 116 -13.89 -3.27 -8.26
N ASN A 117 -13.06 -2.79 -9.17
CA ASN A 117 -12.09 -1.72 -8.91
C ASN A 117 -12.72 -0.31 -8.93
N MET A 118 -14.03 -0.23 -9.04
CA MET A 118 -14.76 1.03 -9.02
C MET A 118 -15.00 1.51 -7.60
N LEU A 119 -15.24 2.81 -7.46
CA LEU A 119 -15.62 3.45 -6.19
C LEU A 119 -14.59 3.30 -5.06
N ASN A 120 -13.32 3.01 -5.38
CA ASN A 120 -12.27 3.00 -4.39
C ASN A 120 -12.00 4.41 -3.87
N VAL A 121 -11.95 4.55 -2.54
CA VAL A 121 -11.61 5.80 -1.84
C VAL A 121 -10.11 5.88 -1.60
N ASN A 122 -9.44 4.75 -1.43
CA ASN A 122 -8.01 4.66 -1.21
C ASN A 122 -7.26 4.15 -2.45
N TYR A 123 -5.98 4.48 -2.53
CA TYR A 123 -5.06 3.98 -3.54
C TYR A 123 -3.98 3.12 -2.89
N LEU A 124 -3.78 1.92 -3.40
CA LEU A 124 -2.76 0.97 -2.94
C LEU A 124 -1.76 0.73 -4.06
N PRO A 125 -0.55 1.29 -3.98
CA PRO A 125 0.43 1.19 -5.06
C PRO A 125 0.98 -0.22 -5.20
N ALA A 126 1.21 -0.65 -6.44
CA ALA A 126 2.01 -1.84 -6.73
C ALA A 126 3.50 -1.57 -6.48
N ILE A 127 4.28 -2.60 -6.10
CA ILE A 127 5.74 -2.50 -5.91
C ILE A 127 6.53 -2.52 -7.22
N THR A 128 5.93 -2.60 -8.38
CA THR A 128 6.64 -2.73 -9.66
C THR A 128 6.92 -1.39 -10.33
N ARG A 129 8.14 -1.17 -10.82
CA ARG A 129 8.47 -0.06 -11.73
C ARG A 129 7.93 -0.34 -13.12
N GLN A 130 7.14 0.60 -13.65
CA GLN A 130 6.28 0.38 -14.81
C GLN A 130 6.93 0.53 -16.18
N HIS A 131 8.11 1.09 -16.39
CA HIS A 131 8.46 1.48 -17.75
C HIS A 131 9.90 1.34 -18.18
N ALA A 132 10.79 0.84 -17.36
CA ALA A 132 12.19 0.69 -17.79
C ALA A 132 12.50 -0.69 -18.37
N TYR A 133 11.75 -1.75 -17.97
CA TYR A 133 12.05 -3.14 -18.34
C TYR A 133 10.74 -3.94 -18.48
N SER A 134 10.38 -4.24 -19.71
CA SER A 134 9.06 -4.74 -20.12
C SER A 134 8.66 -6.10 -19.54
N LEU A 135 9.61 -7.00 -19.28
CA LEU A 135 9.31 -8.35 -18.80
C LEU A 135 8.62 -8.39 -17.43
N MET A 136 8.85 -7.37 -16.58
CA MET A 136 8.26 -7.31 -15.25
C MET A 136 7.34 -6.09 -15.04
N ALA A 137 7.22 -5.24 -16.06
CA ALA A 137 6.59 -3.94 -15.94
C ALA A 137 5.46 -3.71 -16.96
N MET A 138 5.25 -4.61 -17.90
CA MET A 138 4.27 -4.42 -18.97
C MET A 138 2.83 -4.38 -18.44
N TYR A 139 2.57 -5.09 -17.34
CA TYR A 139 1.28 -5.06 -16.64
C TYR A 139 1.54 -5.07 -15.13
N PRO A 140 1.40 -3.94 -14.44
CA PRO A 140 1.47 -3.94 -12.99
C PRO A 140 0.35 -4.82 -12.45
N TYR A 141 0.69 -5.77 -11.58
CA TYR A 141 -0.33 -6.58 -10.93
C TYR A 141 -1.21 -5.70 -10.05
N ALA A 142 -2.49 -6.04 -9.97
CA ALA A 142 -3.38 -5.42 -8.99
C ALA A 142 -2.94 -5.81 -7.57
N THR A 143 -2.77 -4.82 -6.71
CA THR A 143 -2.48 -5.05 -5.30
C THR A 143 -3.63 -5.80 -4.64
N GLN A 144 -3.32 -6.85 -3.88
CA GLN A 144 -4.31 -7.63 -3.14
C GLN A 144 -4.73 -6.85 -1.89
N VAL A 145 -5.95 -6.33 -1.91
CA VAL A 145 -6.47 -5.45 -0.83
C VAL A 145 -6.72 -6.19 0.49
N ASN A 146 -6.94 -7.50 0.44
CA ASN A 146 -7.25 -8.33 1.61
C ASN A 146 -6.00 -8.84 2.33
N GLY A 147 -4.87 -8.96 1.63
CA GLY A 147 -3.59 -9.37 2.21
C GLY A 147 -2.49 -9.47 1.18
N GLU A 148 -1.43 -8.69 1.33
CA GLU A 148 -0.25 -8.75 0.48
C GLU A 148 0.98 -8.26 1.23
N MET A 149 2.09 -8.97 1.05
CA MET A 149 3.41 -8.52 1.50
C MET A 149 4.41 -8.67 0.36
N GLY A 150 5.26 -7.68 0.18
CA GLY A 150 6.28 -7.71 -0.86
C GLY A 150 7.49 -6.86 -0.52
N ILE A 151 8.65 -7.27 -1.02
CA ILE A 151 9.91 -6.54 -0.93
C ILE A 151 10.53 -6.50 -2.32
N GLN A 152 11.05 -5.34 -2.69
CA GLN A 152 11.78 -5.12 -3.94
C GLN A 152 13.12 -4.45 -3.63
N ALA A 153 14.19 -4.91 -4.27
CA ALA A 153 15.49 -4.27 -4.25
C ALA A 153 15.97 -4.02 -5.69
N ASP A 154 16.45 -2.80 -5.95
CA ASP A 154 17.06 -2.40 -7.21
C ASP A 154 18.47 -1.88 -6.95
N ILE A 155 19.45 -2.39 -7.70
CA ILE A 155 20.84 -1.94 -7.65
C ILE A 155 21.28 -1.52 -9.05
N MET A 156 21.73 -0.29 -9.18
CA MET A 156 22.30 0.27 -10.40
C MET A 156 23.77 0.60 -10.16
N TYR A 157 24.66 0.01 -10.93
CA TYR A 157 26.08 0.27 -10.83
C TYR A 157 26.69 0.61 -12.20
N LYS A 158 27.44 1.71 -12.27
CA LYS A 158 28.13 2.14 -13.47
C LYS A 158 29.58 1.69 -13.45
N ILE A 159 29.93 0.68 -14.26
CA ILE A 159 31.30 0.23 -14.49
C ILE A 159 31.99 1.19 -15.47
N LYS A 160 33.31 1.46 -15.26
CA LYS A 160 34.09 2.37 -16.09
C LYS A 160 33.88 2.12 -17.59
N LYS A 161 33.44 3.14 -18.33
CA LYS A 161 33.19 3.22 -19.78
C LYS A 161 32.07 2.35 -20.36
N ASN A 162 31.67 1.23 -19.76
CA ASN A 162 30.53 0.45 -20.20
C ASN A 162 29.49 0.41 -19.07
N THR A 163 28.26 0.78 -19.36
CA THR A 163 27.17 0.75 -18.39
C THR A 163 26.61 -0.66 -18.37
N LEU A 164 26.91 -1.43 -17.32
CA LEU A 164 26.22 -2.67 -17.00
C LEU A 164 25.18 -2.39 -15.92
N LEU A 165 23.94 -2.69 -16.23
CA LEU A 165 22.82 -2.56 -15.32
C LEU A 165 22.57 -3.93 -14.67
N TYR A 166 22.84 -4.06 -13.37
CA TYR A 166 22.42 -5.23 -12.59
C TYR A 166 21.16 -4.87 -11.82
N ARG A 167 20.10 -5.60 -12.11
CA ARG A 167 18.84 -5.52 -11.37
C ARG A 167 18.60 -6.84 -10.70
N ILE A 168 18.58 -6.86 -9.37
CA ILE A 168 18.17 -8.02 -8.58
C ILE A 168 16.77 -7.70 -8.07
N ILE A 169 15.77 -8.41 -8.56
CA ILE A 169 14.41 -8.34 -8.05
C ILE A 169 14.14 -9.66 -7.35
N LYS A 170 13.99 -9.63 -6.05
CA LYS A 170 13.45 -10.74 -5.29
C LYS A 170 12.03 -10.39 -4.87
N ARG A 171 11.09 -11.18 -5.35
CA ARG A 171 9.68 -11.06 -5.04
C ARG A 171 9.26 -12.33 -4.32
N ASP A 172 9.13 -12.25 -3.02
CA ASP A 172 8.49 -13.30 -2.25
C ASP A 172 7.04 -12.87 -1.98
N ARG A 173 6.11 -13.58 -2.58
CA ARG A 173 4.69 -13.42 -2.31
C ARG A 173 4.32 -14.45 -1.24
N ILE A 174 4.04 -14.00 -0.04
CA ILE A 174 3.41 -14.81 0.98
C ILE A 174 1.93 -14.44 0.98
N MET A 175 1.10 -15.32 0.44
CA MET A 175 -0.35 -15.25 0.65
C MET A 175 -0.64 -15.91 1.99
N VAL A 176 -1.31 -15.19 2.85
CA VAL A 176 -1.87 -15.69 4.12
C VAL A 176 -3.38 -15.76 3.98
#